data_26d7161fa96f7331a0e97363df68810c
#
_entry.id   26d7161fa96f7331a0e97363df68810c
#
_cell.length_a   1.000
_cell.length_b   1.000
_cell.length_c   1.000
_cell.angle_alpha   90.00
_cell.angle_beta   90.00
_cell.angle_gamma   90.00
#
_symmetry.space_group_name_H-M   'P 1'
#
loop_
_entity.id
_entity.type
_entity.pdbx_description
1 polymer ?
#
loop_
_entity_poly.entity_id
_entity_poly.type
_entity_poly.pdbx_seq_one_letter_code
_entity_poly.pdbx_strand_id
1 'polypeptide(L)'
;AGTENVPAIAGLAAALAQADANLPANTARCLDLRQRLTERLLAIPGTHLNGDAAQRLPGNVNITFDGVEAETLLLLLDEAGICASAGSACSAGAVEPSHVLLALGLTPAQAKSTLRLTLDAANTAEEIDTAAAVITACVQRLRDGVR
;
A
#
# COMPACT_ATOMS: atom_id res chain seq x y z
N ALA A 1 -31.35 -9.99 -20.38
CA ALA A 1 -31.45 -9.33 -21.69
C ALA A 1 -31.56 -7.81 -21.48
N GLY A 2 -30.77 -7.02 -22.17
CA GLY A 2 -30.75 -5.57 -22.08
C GLY A 2 -29.90 -4.98 -23.19
N THR A 3 -29.97 -3.65 -23.37
CA THR A 3 -29.13 -2.94 -24.33
C THR A 3 -27.73 -2.82 -23.79
N GLU A 4 -26.75 -3.08 -24.63
CA GLU A 4 -25.33 -3.00 -24.27
C GLU A 4 -24.94 -1.56 -23.92
N ASN A 5 -24.12 -1.38 -22.90
CA ASN A 5 -23.58 -0.07 -22.53
C ASN A 5 -22.39 0.30 -23.43
N VAL A 6 -22.70 0.69 -24.68
CA VAL A 6 -21.70 1.03 -25.70
C VAL A 6 -20.74 2.14 -25.25
N PRO A 7 -21.17 3.22 -24.56
CA PRO A 7 -20.24 4.23 -24.05
C PRO A 7 -19.23 3.67 -23.07
N ALA A 8 -19.63 2.80 -22.15
CA ALA A 8 -18.70 2.18 -21.19
C ALA A 8 -17.74 1.22 -21.88
N ILE A 9 -18.20 0.46 -22.89
CA ILE A 9 -17.33 -0.44 -23.68
C ILE A 9 -16.29 0.36 -24.46
N ALA A 10 -16.68 1.45 -25.10
CA ALA A 10 -15.76 2.33 -25.83
C ALA A 10 -14.75 3.01 -24.86
N GLY A 11 -15.22 3.46 -23.69
CA GLY A 11 -14.36 4.01 -22.66
C GLY A 11 -13.32 3.02 -22.13
N LEU A 12 -13.71 1.76 -21.88
CA LEU A 12 -12.80 0.69 -21.50
C LEU A 12 -11.74 0.43 -22.58
N ALA A 13 -12.14 0.35 -23.84
CA ALA A 13 -11.20 0.12 -24.94
C ALA A 13 -10.17 1.27 -25.05
N ALA A 14 -10.61 2.51 -24.93
CA ALA A 14 -9.74 3.68 -24.97
C ALA A 14 -8.77 3.68 -23.77
N ALA A 15 -9.25 3.37 -22.56
CA ALA A 15 -8.43 3.30 -21.35
C ALA A 15 -7.37 2.18 -21.45
N LEU A 16 -7.73 1.01 -21.96
CA LEU A 16 -6.79 -0.08 -22.17
C LEU A 16 -5.70 0.29 -23.18
N ALA A 17 -6.07 0.91 -24.31
CA ALA A 17 -5.09 1.34 -25.30
C ALA A 17 -4.11 2.39 -24.71
N GLN A 18 -4.60 3.31 -23.91
CA GLN A 18 -3.76 4.30 -23.23
C GLN A 18 -2.86 3.66 -22.16
N ALA A 19 -3.39 2.72 -21.38
CA ALA A 19 -2.63 2.00 -20.36
C ALA A 19 -1.48 1.19 -21.00
N ASP A 20 -1.75 0.48 -22.09
CA ASP A 20 -0.76 -0.29 -22.83
C ASP A 20 0.36 0.61 -23.40
N ALA A 21 -0.02 1.71 -24.06
CA ALA A 21 0.94 2.66 -24.63
C ALA A 21 1.85 3.31 -23.58
N ASN A 22 1.35 3.54 -22.36
CA ASN A 22 2.10 4.18 -21.28
C ASN A 22 2.75 3.18 -20.32
N LEU A 23 2.53 1.87 -20.47
CA LEU A 23 2.96 0.86 -19.52
C LEU A 23 4.45 0.93 -19.15
N PRO A 24 5.41 1.06 -20.10
CA PRO A 24 6.83 1.12 -19.75
C PRO A 24 7.18 2.36 -18.92
N ALA A 25 6.67 3.53 -19.29
CA ALA A 25 6.93 4.79 -18.59
C ALA A 25 6.31 4.80 -17.18
N ASN A 26 5.04 4.36 -17.07
CA ASN A 26 4.33 4.25 -15.79
C ASN A 26 5.02 3.25 -14.87
N THR A 27 5.46 2.10 -15.40
CA THR A 27 6.21 1.10 -14.63
C THR A 27 7.50 1.69 -14.07
N ALA A 28 8.31 2.36 -14.89
CA ALA A 28 9.56 2.97 -14.44
C ALA A 28 9.28 4.02 -13.34
N ARG A 29 8.28 4.85 -13.53
CA ARG A 29 7.87 5.87 -12.55
C ARG A 29 7.42 5.25 -11.21
N CYS A 30 6.55 4.22 -11.27
CA CYS A 30 6.10 3.52 -10.06
C CYS A 30 7.24 2.84 -9.32
N LEU A 31 8.22 2.27 -10.03
CA LEU A 31 9.40 1.65 -9.42
C LEU A 31 10.23 2.67 -8.64
N ASP A 32 10.48 3.84 -9.21
CA ASP A 32 11.21 4.94 -8.55
C ASP A 32 10.47 5.41 -7.27
N LEU A 33 9.18 5.70 -7.38
CA LEU A 33 8.36 6.10 -6.24
C LEU A 33 8.27 5.03 -5.15
N ARG A 34 8.13 3.75 -5.56
CA ARG A 34 8.12 2.61 -4.65
C ARG A 34 9.43 2.49 -3.89
N GLN A 35 10.55 2.58 -4.59
CA GLN A 35 11.87 2.54 -3.96
C GLN A 35 12.01 3.65 -2.93
N ARG A 36 11.68 4.87 -3.30
CA ARG A 36 11.71 6.04 -2.41
C ARG A 36 10.89 5.85 -1.15
N LEU A 37 9.64 5.37 -1.28
CA LEU A 37 8.78 5.09 -0.14
C LEU A 37 9.35 3.97 0.74
N THR A 38 9.76 2.87 0.13
CA THR A 38 10.28 1.70 0.84
C THR A 38 11.52 2.05 1.67
N GLU A 39 12.48 2.77 1.09
CA GLU A 39 13.70 3.19 1.80
C GLU A 39 13.37 4.05 3.03
N ARG A 40 12.45 4.99 2.90
CA ARG A 40 12.03 5.84 4.02
C ARG A 40 11.31 5.05 5.13
N LEU A 41 10.44 4.13 4.76
CA LEU A 41 9.71 3.33 5.73
C LEU A 41 10.62 2.30 6.42
N LEU A 42 11.58 1.71 5.71
CA LEU A 42 12.56 0.79 6.30
C LEU A 42 13.56 1.49 7.24
N ALA A 43 13.69 2.81 7.17
CA ALA A 43 14.47 3.58 8.14
C ALA A 43 13.80 3.65 9.54
N ILE A 44 12.52 3.31 9.64
CA ILE A 44 11.81 3.21 10.92
C ILE A 44 12.23 1.90 11.61
N PRO A 45 12.78 1.92 12.83
CA PRO A 45 13.18 0.69 13.52
C PRO A 45 12.01 -0.32 13.65
N GLY A 46 12.27 -1.61 13.51
CA GLY A 46 11.25 -2.66 13.58
C GLY A 46 10.24 -2.59 12.43
N THR A 47 10.71 -2.27 11.23
CA THR A 47 9.90 -2.25 10.02
C THR A 47 10.46 -3.24 9.00
N HIS A 48 9.60 -4.03 8.38
CA HIS A 48 10.00 -5.14 7.49
C HIS A 48 9.19 -5.09 6.19
N LEU A 49 9.89 -5.16 5.05
CA LEU A 49 9.26 -5.32 3.74
C LEU A 49 8.84 -6.78 3.54
N ASN A 50 7.58 -7.02 3.23
CA ASN A 50 7.04 -8.36 3.03
C ASN A 50 7.12 -8.79 1.56
N GLY A 51 7.41 -10.06 1.32
CA GLY A 51 7.58 -10.64 0.00
C GLY A 51 8.91 -10.29 -0.68
N ASP A 52 9.08 -10.70 -1.93
CA ASP A 52 10.29 -10.45 -2.69
C ASP A 52 10.45 -8.94 -3.02
N ALA A 53 11.65 -8.40 -2.86
CA ALA A 53 11.93 -6.99 -3.08
C ALA A 53 11.93 -6.60 -4.57
N ALA A 54 12.31 -7.53 -5.46
CA ALA A 54 12.41 -7.32 -6.90
C ALA A 54 11.18 -7.83 -7.66
N GLN A 55 10.73 -9.05 -7.34
CA GLN A 55 9.62 -9.72 -8.03
C GLN A 55 8.27 -9.35 -7.41
N ARG A 56 7.84 -8.11 -7.66
CA ARG A 56 6.55 -7.57 -7.21
C ARG A 56 5.97 -6.58 -8.19
N LEU A 57 4.68 -6.27 -8.06
CA LEU A 57 4.05 -5.23 -8.85
C LEU A 57 4.74 -3.87 -8.60
N PRO A 58 4.94 -3.06 -9.65
CA PRO A 58 5.71 -1.81 -9.58
C PRO A 58 5.26 -0.85 -8.49
N GLY A 59 3.96 -0.67 -8.32
CA GLY A 59 3.38 0.27 -7.34
C GLY A 59 2.99 -0.35 -6.00
N ASN A 60 3.41 -1.58 -5.68
CA ASN A 60 3.00 -2.24 -4.43
C ASN A 60 4.08 -2.19 -3.35
N VAL A 61 3.74 -1.64 -2.19
CA VAL A 61 4.53 -1.68 -0.95
C VAL A 61 3.71 -2.39 0.11
N ASN A 62 4.23 -3.49 0.66
CA ASN A 62 3.61 -4.22 1.75
C ASN A 62 4.62 -4.30 2.89
N ILE A 63 4.27 -3.72 4.04
CA ILE A 63 5.22 -3.45 5.11
C ILE A 63 4.60 -3.78 6.47
N THR A 64 5.36 -4.48 7.32
CA THR A 64 5.02 -4.77 8.71
C THR A 64 5.71 -3.75 9.63
N PHE A 65 4.98 -3.25 10.62
CA PHE A 65 5.47 -2.33 11.66
C PHE A 65 5.38 -3.03 13.03
N ASP A 66 6.48 -3.53 13.55
CA ASP A 66 6.49 -4.25 14.84
C ASP A 66 5.91 -3.39 15.98
N GLY A 67 5.01 -3.99 16.76
CA GLY A 67 4.38 -3.34 17.90
C GLY A 67 3.29 -2.30 17.54
N VAL A 68 2.83 -2.27 16.28
CA VAL A 68 1.78 -1.36 15.84
C VAL A 68 0.63 -2.17 15.24
N GLU A 69 -0.58 -1.95 15.71
CA GLU A 69 -1.78 -2.54 15.12
C GLU A 69 -2.20 -1.75 13.88
N ALA A 70 -2.28 -2.43 12.73
CA ALA A 70 -2.51 -1.78 11.45
C ALA A 70 -3.87 -1.07 11.38
N GLU A 71 -4.91 -1.58 12.02
CA GLU A 71 -6.24 -0.93 12.05
C GLU A 71 -6.17 0.43 12.75
N THR A 72 -5.49 0.50 13.89
CA THR A 72 -5.30 1.77 14.62
C THR A 72 -4.44 2.74 13.80
N LEU A 73 -3.40 2.23 13.13
CA LEU A 73 -2.57 3.05 12.24
C LEU A 73 -3.38 3.58 11.06
N LEU A 74 -4.26 2.77 10.45
CA LEU A 74 -5.13 3.21 9.36
C LEU A 74 -6.04 4.37 9.75
N LEU A 75 -6.61 4.36 10.97
CA LEU A 75 -7.45 5.46 11.45
C LEU A 75 -6.66 6.77 11.53
N LEU A 76 -5.42 6.73 12.03
CA LEU A 76 -4.57 7.92 12.08
C LEU A 76 -4.14 8.42 10.70
N LEU A 77 -3.93 7.49 9.76
CA LEU A 77 -3.58 7.82 8.37
C LEU A 77 -4.76 8.43 7.64
N ASP A 78 -5.96 7.91 7.83
CA ASP A 78 -7.20 8.45 7.26
C ASP A 78 -7.46 9.88 7.76
N GLU A 79 -7.30 10.13 9.06
CA GLU A 79 -7.37 11.48 9.65
C GLU A 79 -6.35 12.45 9.01
N ALA A 80 -5.18 11.93 8.62
CA ALA A 80 -4.13 12.71 7.95
C ALA A 80 -4.29 12.77 6.42
N GLY A 81 -5.35 12.21 5.84
CA GLY A 81 -5.64 12.20 4.41
C GLY A 81 -4.83 11.20 3.60
N ILE A 82 -4.30 10.15 4.22
CA ILE A 82 -3.52 9.09 3.56
C ILE A 82 -4.33 7.81 3.49
N CYS A 83 -4.64 7.38 2.28
CA CYS A 83 -5.30 6.12 2.01
C CYS A 83 -4.31 4.95 2.02
N ALA A 84 -4.59 3.94 2.84
CA ALA A 84 -3.84 2.70 2.93
C ALA A 84 -4.78 1.52 3.18
N SER A 85 -4.26 0.30 3.24
CA SER A 85 -5.07 -0.89 3.54
C SER A 85 -4.32 -1.84 4.46
N ALA A 86 -5.02 -2.46 5.40
CA ALA A 86 -4.53 -3.56 6.20
C ALA A 86 -5.03 -4.89 5.61
N GLY A 87 -4.13 -5.70 5.09
CA GLY A 87 -4.48 -7.00 4.51
C GLY A 87 -5.29 -6.90 3.21
N SER A 88 -6.35 -7.69 3.09
CA SER A 88 -7.28 -7.64 1.97
C SER A 88 -8.32 -6.55 2.21
N ALA A 89 -8.54 -5.66 1.25
CA ALA A 89 -9.53 -4.58 1.35
C ALA A 89 -10.96 -5.12 1.58
N CYS A 90 -11.29 -6.31 1.04
CA CYS A 90 -12.57 -6.99 1.23
C CYS A 90 -12.76 -7.57 2.64
N SER A 91 -11.71 -7.65 3.44
CA SER A 91 -11.72 -8.15 4.82
C SER A 91 -11.62 -7.03 5.84
N ALA A 92 -11.86 -5.78 5.44
CA ALA A 92 -11.91 -4.65 6.35
C ALA A 92 -12.95 -4.91 7.45
N GLY A 93 -12.49 -5.02 8.70
CA GLY A 93 -13.31 -5.44 9.84
C GLY A 93 -13.32 -6.95 10.13
N ALA A 94 -12.65 -7.79 9.35
CA ALA A 94 -12.46 -9.20 9.71
C ALA A 94 -11.37 -9.33 10.79
N VAL A 95 -11.68 -10.07 11.85
CA VAL A 95 -10.75 -10.34 12.96
C VAL A 95 -9.57 -11.22 12.52
N GLU A 96 -9.69 -11.89 11.37
CA GLU A 96 -8.71 -12.85 10.89
C GLU A 96 -7.58 -12.19 10.09
N PRO A 97 -6.32 -12.61 10.32
CA PRO A 97 -5.18 -12.11 9.58
C PRO A 97 -5.26 -12.52 8.09
N SER A 98 -4.70 -11.71 7.20
CA SER A 98 -4.68 -11.99 5.77
C SER A 98 -4.02 -13.35 5.46
N HIS A 99 -4.77 -14.25 4.81
CA HIS A 99 -4.25 -15.55 4.37
C HIS A 99 -3.06 -15.43 3.41
N VAL A 100 -2.97 -14.33 2.64
CA VAL A 100 -1.82 -14.06 1.76
C VAL A 100 -0.56 -13.81 2.59
N LEU A 101 -0.66 -13.02 3.67
CA LEU A 101 0.49 -12.74 4.54
C LEU A 101 0.93 -13.99 5.30
N LEU A 102 -0.02 -14.82 5.75
CA LEU A 102 0.28 -16.12 6.37
C LEU A 102 0.99 -17.06 5.38
N ALA A 103 0.56 -17.08 4.11
CA ALA A 103 1.21 -17.87 3.06
C ALA A 103 2.63 -17.37 2.72
N LEU A 104 2.92 -16.08 2.97
CA LEU A 104 4.28 -15.52 2.89
C LEU A 104 5.14 -15.87 4.12
N GLY A 105 4.60 -16.60 5.10
CA GLY A 105 5.31 -17.02 6.30
C GLY A 105 5.24 -16.04 7.48
N LEU A 106 4.42 -15.00 7.42
CA LEU A 106 4.22 -14.09 8.54
C LEU A 106 3.41 -14.78 9.63
N THR A 107 3.71 -14.47 10.88
CA THR A 107 2.86 -14.85 12.00
C THR A 107 1.56 -14.07 11.99
N PRO A 108 0.48 -14.54 12.66
CA PRO A 108 -0.77 -13.79 12.78
C PRO A 108 -0.59 -12.39 13.37
N ALA A 109 0.32 -12.23 14.32
CA ALA A 109 0.64 -10.93 14.91
C ALA A 109 1.28 -9.98 13.90
N GLN A 110 2.26 -10.44 13.14
CA GLN A 110 2.89 -9.66 12.08
C GLN A 110 1.90 -9.28 10.97
N ALA A 111 1.03 -10.21 10.58
CA ALA A 111 0.00 -9.95 9.58
C ALA A 111 -0.98 -8.84 10.02
N LYS A 112 -1.32 -8.75 11.31
CA LYS A 112 -2.13 -7.68 11.90
C LYS A 112 -1.40 -6.33 12.03
N SER A 113 -0.07 -6.34 11.94
CA SER A 113 0.78 -5.16 12.00
C SER A 113 1.26 -4.71 10.61
N THR A 114 0.56 -5.13 9.55
CA THR A 114 1.00 -4.94 8.17
C THR A 114 0.10 -3.98 7.41
N LEU A 115 0.69 -2.98 6.76
CA LEU A 115 0.04 -2.12 5.78
C LEU A 115 0.38 -2.51 4.34
N ARG A 116 -0.58 -2.33 3.46
CA ARG A 116 -0.39 -2.30 2.01
C ARG A 116 -0.62 -0.87 1.51
N LEU A 117 0.38 -0.34 0.84
CA LEU A 117 0.35 0.94 0.15
C LEU A 117 0.44 0.68 -1.35
N THR A 118 -0.40 1.33 -2.11
CA THR A 118 -0.43 1.19 -3.57
C THR A 118 -0.20 2.55 -4.20
N LEU A 119 0.77 2.60 -5.12
CA LEU A 119 1.20 3.79 -5.80
C LEU A 119 0.80 3.74 -7.27
N ASP A 120 0.56 4.90 -7.85
CA ASP A 120 0.33 5.12 -9.27
C ASP A 120 1.37 6.08 -9.85
N ALA A 121 1.54 6.05 -11.17
CA ALA A 121 2.46 6.93 -11.87
C ALA A 121 2.07 8.42 -11.78
N ALA A 122 0.81 8.73 -11.43
CA ALA A 122 0.34 10.08 -11.17
C ALA A 122 0.83 10.64 -9.82
N ASN A 123 1.25 9.79 -8.90
CA ASN A 123 1.81 10.27 -7.63
C ASN A 123 3.09 11.07 -7.85
N THR A 124 3.29 12.05 -6.98
CA THR A 124 4.51 12.87 -6.97
C THR A 124 5.49 12.40 -5.92
N ALA A 125 6.77 12.72 -6.09
CA ALA A 125 7.79 12.44 -5.09
C ALA A 125 7.52 13.16 -3.76
N GLU A 126 6.91 14.34 -3.81
CA GLU A 126 6.54 15.13 -2.63
C GLU A 126 5.40 14.46 -1.84
N GLU A 127 4.39 13.92 -2.53
CA GLU A 127 3.34 13.13 -1.90
C GLU A 127 3.91 11.89 -1.19
N ILE A 128 4.86 11.20 -1.82
CA ILE A 128 5.54 10.05 -1.22
C ILE A 128 6.33 10.44 0.02
N ASP A 129 7.05 11.55 -0.02
CA ASP A 129 7.80 12.06 1.13
C ASP A 129 6.89 12.44 2.28
N THR A 130 5.79 13.11 1.96
CA THR A 130 4.76 13.50 2.94
C THR A 130 4.13 12.25 3.58
N ALA A 131 3.73 11.27 2.77
CA ALA A 131 3.15 10.03 3.27
C ALA A 131 4.14 9.29 4.19
N ALA A 132 5.41 9.17 3.81
CA ALA A 132 6.42 8.52 4.62
C ALA A 132 6.64 9.25 5.97
N ALA A 133 6.66 10.58 5.98
CA ALA A 133 6.80 11.38 7.20
C ALA A 133 5.60 11.21 8.12
N VAL A 134 4.38 11.25 7.59
CA VAL A 134 3.15 11.04 8.37
C VAL A 134 3.10 9.62 8.95
N ILE A 135 3.38 8.58 8.14
CA ILE A 135 3.43 7.20 8.61
C ILE A 135 4.45 7.07 9.76
N THR A 136 5.63 7.66 9.61
CA THR A 136 6.67 7.64 10.65
C THR A 136 6.15 8.25 11.96
N ALA A 137 5.53 9.42 11.90
CA ALA A 137 4.98 10.11 13.07
C ALA A 137 3.86 9.28 13.75
N CYS A 138 2.95 8.70 12.96
CA CYS A 138 1.87 7.86 13.47
C CYS A 138 2.41 6.59 14.16
N VAL A 139 3.39 5.91 13.56
CA VAL A 139 4.04 4.72 14.12
C VAL A 139 4.72 5.06 15.46
N GLN A 140 5.45 6.17 15.54
CA GLN A 140 6.09 6.62 16.77
C GLN A 140 5.05 6.93 17.86
N ARG A 141 4.00 7.68 17.52
CA ARG A 141 2.90 8.01 18.44
C ARG A 141 2.25 6.76 19.02
N LEU A 142 1.99 5.73 18.20
CA LEU A 142 1.37 4.49 18.66
C LEU A 142 2.30 3.70 19.57
N ARG A 143 3.59 3.64 19.27
CA ARG A 143 4.58 2.95 20.12
C ARG A 143 4.82 3.65 21.46
N ASP A 144 4.77 4.98 21.48
CA ASP A 144 4.93 5.76 22.71
C ASP A 144 3.68 5.73 23.61
N GLY A 145 2.49 5.61 23.02
CA GLY A 145 1.23 5.51 23.74
C GLY A 145 0.96 4.16 24.41
N VAL A 146 1.74 3.14 24.10
CA VAL A 146 1.66 1.77 24.67
C VAL A 146 2.58 1.58 25.90
N ARG A 147 3.26 2.63 26.36
CA ARG A 147 4.12 2.61 27.55
C ARG A 147 3.39 3.00 28.83
#